data_b19868ab43a83c31c13cc6f4967714ee
#
_entry.id   b19868ab43a83c31c13cc6f4967714ee
#
_cell.length_a   1.000
_cell.length_b   1.000
_cell.length_c   1.000
_cell.angle_alpha   90.00
_cell.angle_beta   90.00
_cell.angle_gamma   90.00
#
_symmetry.space_group_name_H-M   'P 1'
#
loop_
_entity.id
_entity.type
_entity.pdbx_description
1 polymer ?
#
loop_
_entity_poly.entity_id
_entity_poly.type
_entity_poly.pdbx_seq_one_letter_code
_entity_poly.pdbx_strand_id
1 'polypeptide(L)'
;AQAGMTAAVVEQRALGGTCLNEGCVPTKSLLYCAKQYAAAQHGADYGVHCENVSFDHAAVIDRKNKVVKTLVSGVGYTMKSHKVQVYTASAKVLGKNAAGLFEVDAGGTTIAGKRLVVATGSVASVPPIPGVKEGLASGFVMTNREILALREVPRTLVCIGGGVIGLEMACYFATIGVKVIVIEMMSKIAGPTDPEICDILMKTYKKLGMEFYLNAGVKKVEAGSVTYEDASGLHTVACDRVLLSAGRRANIEGLDLEEKLGVATERGKVLTDEHLCTNVEGVYAVGDCNGKLMLAHTAYREAEVAVNHMRGIKDHIDYSIIPSVIYTTPEVACVGETEQSAKDKGLDVKVVKAPMMASGRFVAENLKGDGFCKLIY
;
A
#
# COMPACT_ATOMS: atom_id res chain seq x y z
N ALA A 1 9.20 22.13 -9.52
CA ALA A 1 10.33 23.03 -9.28
C ALA A 1 11.52 22.68 -10.18
N GLN A 2 11.97 21.42 -10.24
CA GLN A 2 13.09 20.99 -11.12
C GLN A 2 12.87 21.35 -12.60
N ALA A 3 11.61 21.37 -13.05
CA ALA A 3 11.22 21.77 -14.42
C ALA A 3 11.17 23.31 -14.63
N GLY A 4 11.71 24.11 -13.72
CA GLY A 4 11.76 25.57 -13.83
C GLY A 4 10.47 26.31 -13.43
N MET A 5 9.47 25.60 -12.89
CA MET A 5 8.23 26.21 -12.43
C MET A 5 8.30 26.52 -10.92
N THR A 6 7.66 27.63 -10.50
CA THR A 6 7.43 27.89 -9.07
C THR A 6 6.37 26.91 -8.56
N ALA A 7 6.59 26.34 -7.38
CA ALA A 7 5.69 25.34 -6.80
C ALA A 7 5.46 25.59 -5.30
N ALA A 8 4.24 25.31 -4.86
CA ALA A 8 3.87 25.23 -3.45
C ALA A 8 3.20 23.87 -3.19
N VAL A 9 3.38 23.36 -1.98
CA VAL A 9 2.77 22.11 -1.51
C VAL A 9 1.97 22.38 -0.24
N VAL A 10 0.74 21.92 -0.19
CA VAL A 10 -0.07 21.89 1.04
C VAL A 10 -0.13 20.45 1.52
N GLU A 11 0.40 20.17 2.69
CA GLU A 11 0.45 18.84 3.30
C GLU A 11 -0.10 18.91 4.72
N GLN A 12 -1.16 18.14 4.99
CA GLN A 12 -1.83 18.21 6.29
C GLN A 12 -1.12 17.46 7.43
N ARG A 13 -0.18 16.56 7.13
CA ARG A 13 0.42 15.67 8.13
C ARG A 13 1.95 15.67 8.09
N ALA A 14 2.53 15.01 7.10
CA ALA A 14 3.97 14.90 6.95
C ALA A 14 4.36 14.70 5.49
N LEU A 15 5.43 15.34 5.06
CA LEU A 15 6.01 15.15 3.74
C LEU A 15 6.36 13.68 3.47
N GLY A 16 6.22 13.24 2.22
CA GLY A 16 6.55 11.88 1.78
C GLY A 16 5.35 10.95 1.62
N GLY A 17 4.14 11.38 2.01
CA GLY A 17 2.88 10.64 1.80
C GLY A 17 2.80 9.30 2.54
N THR A 18 1.81 8.50 2.17
CA THR A 18 1.52 7.20 2.80
C THR A 18 2.70 6.23 2.74
N CYS A 19 3.33 6.07 1.58
CA CYS A 19 4.41 5.09 1.39
C CYS A 19 5.57 5.30 2.36
N LEU A 20 6.00 6.54 2.55
CA LEU A 20 7.14 6.87 3.40
C LEU A 20 6.78 6.81 4.89
N ASN A 21 5.60 7.31 5.27
CA ASN A 21 5.24 7.52 6.68
C ASN A 21 4.51 6.33 7.30
N GLU A 22 3.60 5.68 6.55
CA GLU A 22 2.63 4.72 7.08
C GLU A 22 2.28 3.59 6.10
N GLY A 23 3.20 3.28 5.19
CA GLY A 23 3.03 2.24 4.15
C GLY A 23 4.31 1.49 3.89
N CYS A 24 4.89 1.67 2.70
CA CYS A 24 6.00 0.88 2.17
C CYS A 24 7.22 0.84 3.10
N VAL A 25 7.77 2.01 3.43
CA VAL A 25 9.04 2.09 4.16
C VAL A 25 8.95 1.53 5.58
N PRO A 26 7.98 1.93 6.42
CA PRO A 26 7.85 1.35 7.75
C PRO A 26 7.58 -0.15 7.70
N THR A 27 6.73 -0.63 6.78
CA THR A 27 6.47 -2.07 6.60
C THR A 27 7.74 -2.84 6.25
N LYS A 28 8.51 -2.38 5.25
CA LYS A 28 9.77 -3.03 4.85
C LYS A 28 10.82 -2.99 5.95
N SER A 29 10.83 -1.94 6.77
CA SER A 29 11.69 -1.88 7.97
C SER A 29 11.32 -2.96 8.99
N LEU A 30 10.03 -3.21 9.23
CA LEU A 30 9.56 -4.27 10.13
C LEU A 30 9.88 -5.65 9.56
N LEU A 31 9.53 -5.92 8.30
CA LEU A 31 9.79 -7.19 7.62
C LEU A 31 11.29 -7.53 7.60
N TYR A 32 12.16 -6.53 7.36
CA TYR A 32 13.60 -6.74 7.42
C TYR A 32 14.07 -7.17 8.83
N CYS A 33 13.55 -6.56 9.89
CA CYS A 33 13.89 -6.96 11.26
C CYS A 33 13.39 -8.39 11.57
N ALA A 34 12.17 -8.75 11.14
CA ALA A 34 11.65 -10.10 11.29
C ALA A 34 12.52 -11.13 10.51
N LYS A 35 12.96 -10.78 9.30
CA LYS A 35 13.88 -11.61 8.50
C LYS A 35 15.20 -11.84 9.22
N GLN A 36 15.78 -10.82 9.89
CA GLN A 36 17.00 -11.00 10.69
C GLN A 36 16.77 -11.91 11.89
N TYR A 37 15.62 -11.78 12.55
CA TYR A 37 15.24 -12.64 13.67
C TYR A 37 15.09 -14.11 13.22
N ALA A 38 14.35 -14.35 12.14
CA ALA A 38 14.21 -15.69 11.56
C ALA A 38 15.56 -16.27 11.12
N ALA A 39 16.43 -15.47 10.51
CA ALA A 39 17.78 -15.89 10.13
C ALA A 39 18.63 -16.31 11.34
N ALA A 40 18.54 -15.59 12.46
CA ALA A 40 19.22 -15.97 13.70
C ALA A 40 18.68 -17.26 14.30
N GLN A 41 17.34 -17.46 14.27
CA GLN A 41 16.72 -18.70 14.77
C GLN A 41 17.11 -19.94 13.95
N HIS A 42 17.27 -19.79 12.63
CA HIS A 42 17.59 -20.86 11.69
C HIS A 42 19.08 -20.83 11.25
N GLY A 43 19.92 -20.10 11.97
CA GLY A 43 21.34 -19.94 11.62
C GLY A 43 22.11 -21.26 11.49
N ALA A 44 21.72 -22.28 12.25
CA ALA A 44 22.35 -23.60 12.20
C ALA A 44 22.27 -24.25 10.81
N ASP A 45 21.27 -23.97 10.01
CA ASP A 45 21.14 -24.43 8.62
C ASP A 45 22.27 -23.90 7.72
N TYR A 46 22.91 -22.81 8.14
CA TYR A 46 24.01 -22.14 7.45
C TYR A 46 25.35 -22.23 8.21
N GLY A 47 25.43 -23.08 9.25
CA GLY A 47 26.62 -23.20 10.09
C GLY A 47 26.84 -22.04 11.06
N VAL A 48 25.83 -21.20 11.28
CA VAL A 48 25.85 -20.08 12.23
C VAL A 48 25.09 -20.47 13.48
N HIS A 49 25.73 -20.54 14.61
CA HIS A 49 25.12 -20.91 15.89
C HIS A 49 24.83 -19.66 16.72
N CYS A 50 23.57 -19.45 17.01
CA CYS A 50 23.07 -18.35 17.83
C CYS A 50 22.39 -18.92 19.08
N GLU A 51 22.76 -18.42 20.27
CA GLU A 51 22.15 -18.79 21.54
C GLU A 51 21.23 -17.64 22.04
N ASN A 52 20.16 -18.00 22.74
CA ASN A 52 19.26 -17.04 23.42
C ASN A 52 18.68 -15.97 22.49
N VAL A 53 18.31 -16.37 21.26
CA VAL A 53 17.74 -15.44 20.28
C VAL A 53 16.40 -14.92 20.78
N SER A 54 16.28 -13.61 20.97
CA SER A 54 15.07 -12.92 21.41
C SER A 54 14.70 -11.78 20.46
N PHE A 55 13.44 -11.36 20.49
CA PHE A 55 12.92 -10.28 19.65
C PHE A 55 12.34 -9.16 20.50
N ASP A 56 12.94 -7.98 20.44
CA ASP A 56 12.45 -6.77 21.10
C ASP A 56 11.63 -5.94 20.09
N HIS A 57 10.32 -6.17 20.09
CA HIS A 57 9.40 -5.47 19.21
C HIS A 57 9.40 -3.95 19.42
N ALA A 58 9.52 -3.48 20.66
CA ALA A 58 9.53 -2.05 20.95
C ALA A 58 10.77 -1.36 20.34
N ALA A 59 11.94 -1.99 20.44
CA ALA A 59 13.16 -1.51 19.80
C ALA A 59 13.06 -1.53 18.26
N VAL A 60 12.36 -2.51 17.69
CA VAL A 60 12.10 -2.57 16.24
C VAL A 60 11.19 -1.41 15.79
N ILE A 61 10.16 -1.08 16.57
CA ILE A 61 9.31 0.10 16.30
C ILE A 61 10.13 1.39 16.36
N ASP A 62 11.02 1.53 17.36
CA ASP A 62 11.88 2.71 17.48
C ASP A 62 12.88 2.82 16.31
N ARG A 63 13.46 1.69 15.87
CA ARG A 63 14.29 1.64 14.66
C ARG A 63 13.51 2.08 13.42
N LYS A 64 12.31 1.53 13.20
CA LYS A 64 11.41 1.90 12.10
C LYS A 64 11.11 3.40 12.12
N ASN A 65 10.82 3.99 13.29
CA ASN A 65 10.58 5.41 13.43
C ASN A 65 11.80 6.27 13.04
N LYS A 66 13.02 5.84 13.39
CA LYS A 66 14.27 6.51 12.97
C LYS A 66 14.43 6.48 11.46
N VAL A 67 14.17 5.34 10.82
CA VAL A 67 14.23 5.20 9.34
C VAL A 67 13.26 6.17 8.67
N VAL A 68 12.00 6.19 9.10
CA VAL A 68 10.97 7.11 8.57
C VAL A 68 11.40 8.55 8.75
N LYS A 69 11.81 8.95 9.96
CA LYS A 69 12.26 10.32 10.27
C LYS A 69 13.41 10.76 9.38
N THR A 70 14.39 9.90 9.15
CA THR A 70 15.54 10.21 8.29
C THR A 70 15.10 10.52 6.86
N LEU A 71 14.21 9.70 6.30
CA LEU A 71 13.74 9.89 4.93
C LEU A 71 12.80 11.09 4.79
N VAL A 72 11.91 11.32 5.75
CA VAL A 72 11.03 12.51 5.79
C VAL A 72 11.88 13.80 5.84
N SER A 73 12.95 13.80 6.67
CA SER A 73 13.88 14.93 6.73
C SER A 73 14.58 15.16 5.38
N GLY A 74 14.93 14.08 4.66
CA GLY A 74 15.49 14.15 3.30
C GLY A 74 14.51 14.80 2.30
N VAL A 75 13.24 14.43 2.35
CA VAL A 75 12.19 15.08 1.52
C VAL A 75 12.09 16.56 1.85
N GLY A 76 12.07 16.93 3.15
CA GLY A 76 12.03 18.32 3.58
C GLY A 76 13.24 19.12 3.07
N TYR A 77 14.45 18.53 3.12
CA TYR A 77 15.65 19.12 2.54
C TYR A 77 15.51 19.33 1.02
N THR A 78 15.00 18.34 0.30
CA THR A 78 14.77 18.43 -1.15
C THR A 78 13.77 19.54 -1.50
N MET A 79 12.67 19.67 -0.76
CA MET A 79 11.72 20.77 -0.95
C MET A 79 12.40 22.13 -0.78
N LYS A 80 13.16 22.29 0.31
CA LYS A 80 13.88 23.53 0.60
C LYS A 80 14.94 23.87 -0.46
N SER A 81 15.75 22.88 -0.91
CA SER A 81 16.79 23.08 -1.92
C SER A 81 16.23 23.53 -3.27
N HIS A 82 15.02 23.06 -3.60
CA HIS A 82 14.30 23.45 -4.82
C HIS A 82 13.36 24.65 -4.62
N LYS A 83 13.44 25.34 -3.47
CA LYS A 83 12.63 26.53 -3.14
C LYS A 83 11.12 26.27 -3.24
N VAL A 84 10.68 25.04 -2.95
CA VAL A 84 9.25 24.70 -2.87
C VAL A 84 8.72 25.22 -1.55
N GLN A 85 7.68 26.06 -1.60
CA GLN A 85 7.00 26.52 -0.41
C GLN A 85 6.11 25.40 0.13
N VAL A 86 6.29 25.03 1.40
CA VAL A 86 5.49 24.00 2.06
C VAL A 86 4.59 24.64 3.12
N TYR A 87 3.30 24.34 3.03
CA TYR A 87 2.28 24.74 4.01
C TYR A 87 1.78 23.49 4.74
N THR A 88 1.96 23.47 6.05
CA THR A 88 1.47 22.36 6.89
C THR A 88 0.03 22.64 7.32
N ALA A 89 -0.91 22.24 6.49
CA ALA A 89 -2.35 22.46 6.68
C ALA A 89 -3.19 21.51 5.82
N SER A 90 -4.47 21.41 6.14
CA SER A 90 -5.45 20.81 5.22
C SER A 90 -5.74 21.77 4.08
N ALA A 91 -5.77 21.26 2.86
CA ALA A 91 -6.11 22.05 1.69
C ALA A 91 -7.63 22.05 1.45
N LYS A 92 -8.15 23.21 1.00
CA LYS A 92 -9.52 23.31 0.47
C LYS A 92 -9.50 24.17 -0.80
N VAL A 93 -10.12 23.72 -1.86
CA VAL A 93 -10.19 24.47 -3.11
C VAL A 93 -11.26 25.58 -2.98
N LEU A 94 -10.89 26.80 -3.31
CA LEU A 94 -11.78 27.95 -3.26
C LEU A 94 -12.42 28.28 -4.62
N GLY A 95 -11.80 27.86 -5.71
CA GLY A 95 -12.24 28.13 -7.07
C GLY A 95 -11.18 28.82 -7.91
N LYS A 96 -11.62 29.64 -8.90
CA LYS A 96 -10.75 30.55 -9.68
C LYS A 96 -11.05 32.00 -9.31
N ASN A 97 -10.00 32.80 -9.15
CA ASN A 97 -10.15 34.26 -8.95
C ASN A 97 -10.37 35.00 -10.27
N ALA A 98 -10.57 36.32 -10.18
CA ALA A 98 -10.80 37.19 -11.34
C ALA A 98 -9.65 37.18 -12.38
N ALA A 99 -8.42 36.81 -11.96
CA ALA A 99 -7.28 36.63 -12.86
C ALA A 99 -7.17 35.23 -13.46
N GLY A 100 -8.15 34.33 -13.21
CA GLY A 100 -8.19 32.96 -13.70
C GLY A 100 -7.25 32.01 -12.98
N LEU A 101 -6.66 32.42 -11.85
CA LEU A 101 -5.79 31.56 -11.04
C LEU A 101 -6.62 30.68 -10.11
N PHE A 102 -6.22 29.42 -9.95
CA PHE A 102 -6.78 28.52 -8.96
C PHE A 102 -6.39 28.98 -7.56
N GLU A 103 -7.35 29.07 -6.66
CA GLU A 103 -7.15 29.41 -5.26
C GLU A 103 -7.39 28.24 -4.35
N VAL A 104 -6.46 28.05 -3.40
CA VAL A 104 -6.51 27.00 -2.39
C VAL A 104 -6.31 27.64 -1.02
N ASP A 105 -7.22 27.35 -0.10
CA ASP A 105 -6.98 27.65 1.32
C ASP A 105 -6.04 26.62 1.92
N ALA A 106 -4.99 27.09 2.57
CA ALA A 106 -4.00 26.30 3.30
C ALA A 106 -4.01 26.71 4.78
N GLY A 107 -5.10 26.36 5.48
CA GLY A 107 -5.26 26.67 6.90
C GLY A 107 -5.37 28.17 7.20
N GLY A 108 -6.17 28.90 6.43
CA GLY A 108 -6.39 30.33 6.53
C GLY A 108 -5.44 31.18 5.68
N THR A 109 -4.51 30.56 4.94
CA THR A 109 -3.66 31.24 3.95
C THR A 109 -4.13 30.87 2.55
N THR A 110 -4.57 31.84 1.77
CA THR A 110 -4.94 31.61 0.36
C THR A 110 -3.69 31.59 -0.52
N ILE A 111 -3.55 30.52 -1.31
CA ILE A 111 -2.49 30.34 -2.29
C ILE A 111 -3.13 30.36 -3.68
N ALA A 112 -2.55 31.13 -4.60
CA ALA A 112 -3.03 31.20 -5.98
C ALA A 112 -1.99 30.64 -6.96
N GLY A 113 -2.45 29.84 -7.94
CA GLY A 113 -1.58 29.20 -8.92
C GLY A 113 -2.24 29.09 -10.30
N LYS A 114 -1.41 29.10 -11.36
CA LYS A 114 -1.88 28.88 -12.75
C LYS A 114 -2.34 27.44 -13.00
N ARG A 115 -1.85 26.50 -12.22
CA ARG A 115 -2.16 25.07 -12.32
C ARG A 115 -2.40 24.50 -10.94
N LEU A 116 -3.31 23.56 -10.85
CA LEU A 116 -3.63 22.80 -9.64
C LEU A 116 -3.29 21.33 -9.85
N VAL A 117 -2.53 20.75 -8.94
CA VAL A 117 -2.24 19.30 -8.92
C VAL A 117 -2.87 18.69 -7.68
N VAL A 118 -3.84 17.81 -7.86
CA VAL A 118 -4.43 17.00 -6.80
C VAL A 118 -3.56 15.76 -6.61
N ALA A 119 -2.90 15.67 -5.45
CA ALA A 119 -1.99 14.58 -5.10
C ALA A 119 -2.27 14.06 -3.68
N THR A 120 -3.55 14.04 -3.31
CA THR A 120 -4.01 13.78 -1.94
C THR A 120 -4.01 12.30 -1.55
N GLY A 121 -3.67 11.43 -2.50
CA GLY A 121 -3.45 10.02 -2.24
C GLY A 121 -4.73 9.25 -1.89
N SER A 122 -4.62 8.33 -0.94
CA SER A 122 -5.70 7.43 -0.52
C SER A 122 -5.72 7.24 0.99
N VAL A 123 -6.86 6.73 1.48
CA VAL A 123 -7.05 6.31 2.87
C VAL A 123 -7.52 4.85 2.92
N ALA A 124 -7.35 4.18 4.05
CA ALA A 124 -7.89 2.84 4.25
C ALA A 124 -9.40 2.83 4.06
N SER A 125 -9.91 1.82 3.36
CA SER A 125 -11.35 1.59 3.24
C SER A 125 -11.89 1.05 4.56
N VAL A 126 -12.97 1.64 5.04
CA VAL A 126 -13.70 1.18 6.24
C VAL A 126 -15.07 0.70 5.80
N PRO A 127 -15.23 -0.61 5.55
CA PRO A 127 -16.52 -1.16 5.15
C PRO A 127 -17.54 -1.03 6.31
N PRO A 128 -18.84 -1.00 6.01
CA PRO A 128 -19.89 -0.85 7.01
C PRO A 128 -20.18 -2.16 7.77
N ILE A 129 -19.13 -2.77 8.30
CA ILE A 129 -19.23 -3.98 9.12
C ILE A 129 -19.55 -3.55 10.56
N PRO A 130 -20.60 -4.10 11.19
CA PRO A 130 -20.94 -3.83 12.59
C PRO A 130 -19.74 -4.02 13.53
N GLY A 131 -19.50 -3.04 14.39
CA GLY A 131 -18.41 -3.03 15.37
C GLY A 131 -17.06 -2.56 14.87
N VAL A 132 -16.87 -2.37 13.56
CA VAL A 132 -15.57 -1.88 13.01
C VAL A 132 -15.30 -0.45 13.39
N LYS A 133 -16.27 0.45 13.35
CA LYS A 133 -16.09 1.86 13.74
C LYS A 133 -15.76 2.00 15.23
N GLU A 134 -16.48 1.28 16.05
CA GLU A 134 -16.27 1.22 17.51
C GLU A 134 -14.90 0.61 17.84
N GLY A 135 -14.53 -0.44 17.10
CA GLY A 135 -13.21 -1.08 17.19
C GLY A 135 -12.07 -0.16 16.82
N LEU A 136 -12.22 0.67 15.77
CA LEU A 136 -11.24 1.69 15.38
C LEU A 136 -11.12 2.77 16.47
N ALA A 137 -12.24 3.21 17.02
CA ALA A 137 -12.24 4.22 18.10
C ALA A 137 -11.57 3.72 19.39
N SER A 138 -11.71 2.43 19.72
CA SER A 138 -11.08 1.81 20.90
C SER A 138 -9.64 1.34 20.68
N GLY A 139 -9.16 1.30 19.42
CA GLY A 139 -7.86 0.73 19.04
C GLY A 139 -7.82 -0.80 19.00
N PHE A 140 -8.97 -1.48 19.13
CA PHE A 140 -9.07 -2.92 18.94
C PHE A 140 -8.94 -3.30 17.46
N VAL A 141 -9.59 -2.53 16.57
CA VAL A 141 -9.38 -2.57 15.11
C VAL A 141 -8.34 -1.51 14.74
N MET A 142 -7.42 -1.87 13.89
CA MET A 142 -6.33 -1.01 13.42
C MET A 142 -6.27 -1.03 11.91
N THR A 143 -5.94 0.10 11.29
CA THR A 143 -5.56 0.17 9.88
C THR A 143 -4.04 0.00 9.73
N ASN A 144 -3.53 0.16 8.51
CA ASN A 144 -2.08 0.18 8.25
C ASN A 144 -1.32 1.18 9.13
N ARG A 145 -1.97 2.26 9.53
CA ARG A 145 -1.36 3.33 10.32
C ARG A 145 -1.12 2.90 11.77
N GLU A 146 -2.17 2.44 12.43
CA GLU A 146 -2.13 2.09 13.85
C GLU A 146 -1.27 0.84 14.08
N ILE A 147 -1.37 -0.19 13.20
CA ILE A 147 -0.59 -1.43 13.35
C ILE A 147 0.91 -1.19 13.21
N LEU A 148 1.32 -0.26 12.34
CA LEU A 148 2.73 0.13 12.18
C LEU A 148 3.30 0.90 13.39
N ALA A 149 2.43 1.40 14.26
CA ALA A 149 2.80 2.10 15.50
C ALA A 149 2.58 1.23 16.76
N LEU A 150 1.99 0.05 16.62
CA LEU A 150 1.69 -0.85 17.73
C LEU A 150 2.97 -1.28 18.43
N ARG A 151 3.07 -1.04 19.73
CA ARG A 151 4.26 -1.39 20.54
C ARG A 151 4.11 -2.71 21.29
N GLU A 152 2.89 -3.14 21.52
CA GLU A 152 2.59 -4.41 22.19
C GLU A 152 2.36 -5.49 21.15
N VAL A 153 2.98 -6.66 21.34
CA VAL A 153 2.77 -7.81 20.47
C VAL A 153 1.50 -8.53 20.89
N PRO A 154 0.45 -8.60 20.04
CA PRO A 154 -0.74 -9.39 20.35
C PRO A 154 -0.41 -10.89 20.33
N ARG A 155 -1.13 -11.70 21.07
CA ARG A 155 -1.03 -13.16 20.99
C ARG A 155 -1.73 -13.69 19.73
N THR A 156 -2.87 -13.07 19.40
CA THR A 156 -3.65 -13.44 18.22
C THR A 156 -4.05 -12.17 17.46
N LEU A 157 -3.71 -12.13 16.16
CA LEU A 157 -4.07 -11.07 15.22
C LEU A 157 -5.00 -11.63 14.14
N VAL A 158 -6.17 -11.02 13.95
CA VAL A 158 -7.03 -11.28 12.80
C VAL A 158 -6.80 -10.20 11.75
N CYS A 159 -6.49 -10.60 10.52
CA CYS A 159 -6.41 -9.71 9.36
C CYS A 159 -7.70 -9.83 8.54
N ILE A 160 -8.45 -8.74 8.42
CA ILE A 160 -9.63 -8.65 7.53
C ILE A 160 -9.13 -8.14 6.17
N GLY A 161 -9.07 -9.07 5.21
CA GLY A 161 -8.52 -8.86 3.87
C GLY A 161 -7.13 -9.47 3.66
N GLY A 162 -7.04 -10.35 2.66
CA GLY A 162 -5.82 -11.05 2.23
C GLY A 162 -5.08 -10.35 1.09
N GLY A 163 -5.22 -9.03 0.96
CA GLY A 163 -4.43 -8.20 0.04
C GLY A 163 -2.99 -7.97 0.52
N VAL A 164 -2.19 -7.27 -0.30
CA VAL A 164 -0.74 -7.07 -0.05
C VAL A 164 -0.46 -6.50 1.34
N ILE A 165 -1.18 -5.46 1.77
CA ILE A 165 -0.98 -4.83 3.09
C ILE A 165 -1.24 -5.83 4.23
N GLY A 166 -2.36 -6.57 4.13
CA GLY A 166 -2.71 -7.59 5.11
C GLY A 166 -1.67 -8.69 5.19
N LEU A 167 -1.23 -9.20 4.04
CA LEU A 167 -0.24 -10.28 3.97
C LEU A 167 1.15 -9.86 4.47
N GLU A 168 1.61 -8.65 4.16
CA GLU A 168 2.90 -8.14 4.65
C GLU A 168 2.91 -8.03 6.17
N MET A 169 1.85 -7.49 6.78
CA MET A 169 1.74 -7.41 8.23
C MET A 169 1.52 -8.80 8.86
N ALA A 170 0.68 -9.64 8.25
CA ALA A 170 0.49 -11.02 8.67
C ALA A 170 1.81 -11.80 8.70
N CYS A 171 2.61 -11.69 7.64
CA CYS A 171 3.93 -12.31 7.55
C CYS A 171 4.88 -11.79 8.65
N TYR A 172 4.91 -10.47 8.89
CA TYR A 172 5.70 -9.88 9.97
C TYR A 172 5.33 -10.47 11.33
N PHE A 173 4.05 -10.40 11.70
CA PHE A 173 3.59 -10.86 13.02
C PHE A 173 3.74 -12.38 13.19
N ALA A 174 3.44 -13.18 12.15
CA ALA A 174 3.64 -14.63 12.19
C ALA A 174 5.11 -14.99 12.38
N THR A 175 6.03 -14.29 11.71
CA THR A 175 7.48 -14.52 11.84
C THR A 175 7.98 -14.28 13.27
N ILE A 176 7.38 -13.38 14.01
CA ILE A 176 7.75 -13.11 15.41
C ILE A 176 6.92 -13.91 16.44
N GLY A 177 6.16 -14.90 15.98
CA GLY A 177 5.47 -15.87 16.84
C GLY A 177 4.01 -15.53 17.19
N VAL A 178 3.39 -14.55 16.57
CA VAL A 178 1.97 -14.22 16.75
C VAL A 178 1.11 -15.24 15.99
N LYS A 179 0.03 -15.71 16.61
CA LYS A 179 -1.00 -16.47 15.90
C LYS A 179 -1.75 -15.53 14.97
N VAL A 180 -1.65 -15.75 13.65
CA VAL A 180 -2.27 -14.90 12.63
C VAL A 180 -3.36 -15.64 11.89
N ILE A 181 -4.54 -15.01 11.78
CA ILE A 181 -5.71 -15.52 11.06
C ILE A 181 -6.06 -14.47 9.99
N VAL A 182 -6.12 -14.90 8.73
CA VAL A 182 -6.52 -14.06 7.59
C VAL A 182 -7.90 -14.47 7.12
N ILE A 183 -8.85 -13.53 7.11
CA ILE A 183 -10.21 -13.72 6.60
C ILE A 183 -10.32 -12.93 5.30
N GLU A 184 -10.54 -13.64 4.19
CA GLU A 184 -10.60 -13.06 2.84
C GLU A 184 -11.92 -13.47 2.15
N MET A 185 -12.63 -12.47 1.64
CA MET A 185 -13.90 -12.70 0.94
C MET A 185 -13.74 -13.32 -0.45
N MET A 186 -12.58 -13.17 -1.05
CA MET A 186 -12.26 -13.76 -2.35
C MET A 186 -11.78 -15.21 -2.21
N SER A 187 -11.77 -15.93 -3.32
CA SER A 187 -11.32 -17.34 -3.38
C SER A 187 -9.80 -17.51 -3.29
N LYS A 188 -9.02 -16.43 -3.36
CA LYS A 188 -7.56 -16.42 -3.27
C LYS A 188 -7.03 -15.18 -2.58
N ILE A 189 -5.82 -15.26 -2.06
CA ILE A 189 -5.06 -14.13 -1.49
C ILE A 189 -4.37 -13.31 -2.57
N ALA A 190 -3.74 -12.19 -2.17
CA ALA A 190 -2.85 -11.37 -2.99
C ALA A 190 -3.51 -10.71 -4.23
N GLY A 191 -4.83 -10.57 -4.25
CA GLY A 191 -5.58 -9.83 -5.28
C GLY A 191 -5.32 -10.30 -6.71
N PRO A 192 -4.79 -9.43 -7.62
CA PRO A 192 -4.62 -9.77 -9.04
C PRO A 192 -3.42 -10.67 -9.32
N THR A 193 -2.62 -11.04 -8.32
CA THR A 193 -1.45 -11.93 -8.48
C THR A 193 -1.84 -13.26 -9.13
N ASP A 194 -0.95 -13.82 -9.94
CA ASP A 194 -1.14 -15.11 -10.59
C ASP A 194 -1.55 -16.21 -9.59
N PRO A 195 -2.56 -17.05 -9.90
CA PRO A 195 -3.06 -18.05 -8.97
C PRO A 195 -2.01 -19.06 -8.49
N GLU A 196 -1.11 -19.51 -9.36
CA GLU A 196 -0.07 -20.48 -8.98
C GLU A 196 0.95 -19.86 -7.99
N ILE A 197 1.23 -18.56 -8.14
CA ILE A 197 2.05 -17.82 -7.17
C ILE A 197 1.31 -17.69 -5.84
N CYS A 198 -0.01 -17.41 -5.87
CA CYS A 198 -0.83 -17.37 -4.65
C CYS A 198 -0.81 -18.71 -3.90
N ASP A 199 -0.82 -19.83 -4.62
CA ASP A 199 -0.76 -21.17 -4.02
C ASP A 199 0.59 -21.43 -3.31
N ILE A 200 1.71 -20.98 -3.91
CA ILE A 200 3.03 -21.07 -3.26
C ILE A 200 3.08 -20.21 -2.00
N LEU A 201 2.58 -18.96 -2.07
CA LEU A 201 2.48 -18.09 -0.91
C LEU A 201 1.64 -18.73 0.19
N MET A 202 0.45 -19.21 -0.15
CA MET A 202 -0.47 -19.86 0.80
C MET A 202 0.18 -21.05 1.49
N LYS A 203 0.85 -21.92 0.73
CA LYS A 203 1.58 -23.08 1.25
C LYS A 203 2.67 -22.66 2.24
N THR A 204 3.41 -21.61 1.90
CA THR A 204 4.50 -21.09 2.73
C THR A 204 3.97 -20.45 4.01
N TYR A 205 2.93 -19.62 3.90
CA TYR A 205 2.33 -18.97 5.07
C TYR A 205 1.66 -19.96 6.05
N LYS A 206 1.03 -21.02 5.53
CA LYS A 206 0.53 -22.12 6.37
C LYS A 206 1.65 -22.83 7.13
N LYS A 207 2.83 -23.03 6.51
CA LYS A 207 4.01 -23.57 7.21
C LYS A 207 4.53 -22.64 8.30
N LEU A 208 4.33 -21.32 8.13
CA LEU A 208 4.65 -20.31 9.16
C LEU A 208 3.59 -20.24 10.28
N GLY A 209 2.55 -21.09 10.22
CA GLY A 209 1.49 -21.15 11.24
C GLY A 209 0.31 -20.22 11.02
N MET A 210 0.22 -19.56 9.86
CA MET A 210 -0.92 -18.70 9.54
C MET A 210 -2.15 -19.53 9.13
N GLU A 211 -3.32 -19.11 9.62
CA GLU A 211 -4.61 -19.67 9.25
C GLU A 211 -5.31 -18.77 8.21
N PHE A 212 -6.01 -19.39 7.25
CA PHE A 212 -6.71 -18.68 6.17
C PHE A 212 -8.13 -19.16 6.01
N TYR A 213 -9.07 -18.23 6.00
CA TYR A 213 -10.47 -18.45 5.67
C TYR A 213 -10.77 -17.67 4.39
N LEU A 214 -10.88 -18.37 3.26
CA LEU A 214 -11.18 -17.81 1.94
C LEU A 214 -12.67 -17.96 1.64
N ASN A 215 -13.21 -17.19 0.68
CA ASN A 215 -14.65 -17.07 0.42
C ASN A 215 -15.43 -16.78 1.71
N ALA A 216 -14.82 -16.02 2.62
CA ALA A 216 -15.31 -15.77 3.97
C ALA A 216 -15.54 -14.27 4.18
N GLY A 217 -16.77 -13.87 4.40
CA GLY A 217 -17.18 -12.50 4.61
C GLY A 217 -17.32 -12.16 6.10
N VAL A 218 -16.57 -11.18 6.59
CA VAL A 218 -16.71 -10.71 7.97
C VAL A 218 -18.09 -10.04 8.16
N LYS A 219 -18.83 -10.51 9.15
CA LYS A 219 -20.18 -10.02 9.49
C LYS A 219 -20.20 -9.07 10.67
N LYS A 220 -19.31 -9.26 11.64
CA LYS A 220 -19.30 -8.48 12.87
C LYS A 220 -17.91 -8.50 13.52
N VAL A 221 -17.56 -7.40 14.15
CA VAL A 221 -16.39 -7.28 15.03
C VAL A 221 -16.87 -6.88 16.43
N GLU A 222 -16.42 -7.62 17.44
CA GLU A 222 -16.69 -7.34 18.86
C GLU A 222 -15.37 -7.29 19.63
N ALA A 223 -15.36 -6.67 20.78
CA ALA A 223 -14.17 -6.67 21.63
C ALA A 223 -13.75 -8.12 21.94
N GLY A 224 -12.57 -8.51 21.47
CA GLY A 224 -12.01 -9.85 21.63
C GLY A 224 -12.38 -10.87 20.57
N SER A 225 -13.20 -10.55 19.55
CA SER A 225 -13.58 -11.53 18.52
C SER A 225 -13.99 -10.94 17.17
N VAL A 226 -13.93 -11.79 16.14
CA VAL A 226 -14.43 -11.50 14.79
C VAL A 226 -15.36 -12.64 14.37
N THR A 227 -16.56 -12.29 13.90
CA THR A 227 -17.50 -13.24 13.30
C THR A 227 -17.50 -13.09 11.79
N TYR A 228 -17.34 -14.21 11.10
CA TYR A 228 -17.38 -14.29 9.63
C TYR A 228 -18.34 -15.42 9.19
N GLU A 229 -18.72 -15.39 7.94
CA GLU A 229 -19.54 -16.40 7.29
C GLU A 229 -18.86 -16.93 6.04
N ASP A 230 -18.86 -18.24 5.90
CA ASP A 230 -18.45 -18.98 4.70
C ASP A 230 -19.53 -19.98 4.27
N ALA A 231 -19.22 -20.87 3.33
CA ALA A 231 -20.17 -21.86 2.82
C ALA A 231 -20.66 -22.86 3.90
N SER A 232 -19.96 -23.00 5.02
CA SER A 232 -20.36 -23.86 6.14
C SER A 232 -21.18 -23.16 7.22
N GLY A 233 -21.33 -21.83 7.12
CA GLY A 233 -22.15 -21.01 8.03
C GLY A 233 -21.36 -19.94 8.77
N LEU A 234 -21.88 -19.52 9.92
CA LEU A 234 -21.29 -18.51 10.79
C LEU A 234 -20.24 -19.11 11.72
N HIS A 235 -19.09 -18.43 11.79
CA HIS A 235 -17.97 -18.79 12.64
C HIS A 235 -17.48 -17.58 13.44
N THR A 236 -16.98 -17.82 14.64
CA THR A 236 -16.39 -16.77 15.46
C THR A 236 -14.99 -17.17 15.89
N VAL A 237 -14.03 -16.25 15.71
CA VAL A 237 -12.65 -16.43 16.14
C VAL A 237 -12.28 -15.39 17.18
N ALA A 238 -11.64 -15.83 18.27
CA ALA A 238 -11.13 -14.94 19.31
C ALA A 238 -9.80 -14.31 18.86
N CYS A 239 -9.59 -13.03 19.21
CA CYS A 239 -8.35 -12.31 18.91
C CYS A 239 -8.09 -11.16 19.88
N ASP A 240 -6.82 -10.77 19.99
CA ASP A 240 -6.44 -9.60 20.81
C ASP A 240 -6.51 -8.30 20.01
N ARG A 241 -6.28 -8.38 18.68
CA ARG A 241 -6.32 -7.22 17.76
C ARG A 241 -6.80 -7.63 16.39
N VAL A 242 -7.34 -6.66 15.67
CA VAL A 242 -7.81 -6.82 14.28
C VAL A 242 -7.07 -5.83 13.38
N LEU A 243 -6.47 -6.29 12.29
CA LEU A 243 -6.00 -5.46 11.19
C LEU A 243 -7.07 -5.36 10.12
N LEU A 244 -7.55 -4.16 9.85
CA LEU A 244 -8.45 -3.88 8.74
C LEU A 244 -7.63 -3.52 7.49
N SER A 245 -7.56 -4.44 6.55
CA SER A 245 -6.85 -4.31 5.27
C SER A 245 -7.77 -4.59 4.07
N ALA A 246 -9.02 -4.15 4.16
CA ALA A 246 -10.08 -4.35 3.15
C ALA A 246 -10.00 -3.37 1.96
N GLY A 247 -8.79 -2.96 1.58
CA GLY A 247 -8.53 -2.07 0.45
C GLY A 247 -8.33 -0.61 0.84
N ARG A 248 -8.21 0.24 -0.19
CA ARG A 248 -8.01 1.69 -0.07
C ARG A 248 -9.00 2.44 -0.96
N ARG A 249 -9.33 3.66 -0.61
CA ARG A 249 -10.14 4.58 -1.42
C ARG A 249 -9.39 5.90 -1.62
N ALA A 250 -9.63 6.55 -2.75
CA ALA A 250 -9.06 7.86 -3.03
C ALA A 250 -9.46 8.87 -1.93
N ASN A 251 -8.56 9.80 -1.64
CA ASN A 251 -8.72 10.80 -0.57
C ASN A 251 -8.99 12.18 -1.18
N ILE A 252 -10.23 12.41 -1.61
CA ILE A 252 -10.66 13.69 -2.21
C ILE A 252 -11.77 14.38 -1.43
N GLU A 253 -12.26 13.74 -0.38
CA GLU A 253 -13.32 14.25 0.47
C GLU A 253 -12.90 15.58 1.16
N GLY A 254 -13.77 16.59 1.13
CA GLY A 254 -13.52 17.90 1.71
C GLY A 254 -12.64 18.84 0.88
N LEU A 255 -12.18 18.43 -0.31
CA LEU A 255 -11.45 19.31 -1.23
C LEU A 255 -12.36 20.24 -2.03
N ASP A 256 -13.66 19.96 -2.13
CA ASP A 256 -14.68 20.70 -2.87
C ASP A 256 -14.39 20.82 -4.39
N LEU A 257 -13.71 19.83 -4.98
CA LEU A 257 -13.26 19.85 -6.38
C LEU A 257 -14.42 19.95 -7.37
N GLU A 258 -15.48 19.17 -7.16
CA GLU A 258 -16.69 19.18 -8.03
C GLU A 258 -17.43 20.51 -7.88
N GLU A 259 -17.71 20.94 -6.66
CA GLU A 259 -18.50 22.13 -6.36
C GLU A 259 -17.80 23.42 -6.83
N LYS A 260 -16.50 23.53 -6.60
CA LYS A 260 -15.76 24.78 -6.85
C LYS A 260 -15.16 24.87 -8.25
N LEU A 261 -14.88 23.75 -8.89
CA LEU A 261 -14.20 23.73 -10.18
C LEU A 261 -14.95 22.90 -11.26
N GLY A 262 -15.95 22.11 -10.91
CA GLY A 262 -16.61 21.19 -11.84
C GLY A 262 -15.70 20.02 -12.28
N VAL A 263 -14.73 19.64 -11.44
CA VAL A 263 -13.87 18.48 -11.72
C VAL A 263 -14.69 17.21 -11.70
N ALA A 264 -14.62 16.41 -12.75
CA ALA A 264 -15.36 15.15 -12.85
C ALA A 264 -14.76 14.10 -11.91
N THR A 265 -15.64 13.47 -11.12
CA THR A 265 -15.27 12.33 -10.28
C THR A 265 -16.19 11.15 -10.53
N GLU A 266 -15.72 9.95 -10.24
CA GLU A 266 -16.51 8.73 -10.28
C GLU A 266 -16.17 7.84 -9.09
N ARG A 267 -17.17 7.43 -8.32
CA ARG A 267 -16.99 6.56 -7.14
C ARG A 267 -15.93 7.08 -6.17
N GLY A 268 -15.88 8.41 -5.98
CA GLY A 268 -14.96 9.08 -5.06
C GLY A 268 -13.52 9.19 -5.53
N LYS A 269 -13.22 9.04 -6.82
CA LYS A 269 -11.91 9.24 -7.44
C LYS A 269 -11.97 10.28 -8.55
N VAL A 270 -10.91 11.04 -8.78
CA VAL A 270 -10.81 12.03 -9.84
C VAL A 270 -10.60 11.35 -11.19
N LEU A 271 -11.40 11.69 -12.18
CA LEU A 271 -11.22 11.20 -13.54
C LEU A 271 -10.10 11.96 -14.26
N THR A 272 -9.22 11.21 -14.93
CA THR A 272 -8.11 11.78 -15.71
C THR A 272 -7.91 11.04 -17.02
N ASP A 273 -7.40 11.75 -18.01
CA ASP A 273 -6.91 11.20 -19.26
C ASP A 273 -5.52 10.52 -19.11
N GLU A 274 -4.87 10.21 -20.22
CA GLU A 274 -3.54 9.59 -20.30
C GLU A 274 -2.39 10.53 -19.93
N HIS A 275 -2.65 11.85 -19.86
CA HIS A 275 -1.73 12.90 -19.46
C HIS A 275 -1.97 13.38 -18.03
N LEU A 276 -2.86 12.68 -17.30
CA LEU A 276 -3.29 13.00 -15.93
C LEU A 276 -4.07 14.33 -15.84
N CYS A 277 -4.57 14.86 -16.97
CA CYS A 277 -5.46 16.01 -17.01
C CYS A 277 -6.87 15.61 -16.58
N THR A 278 -7.52 16.48 -15.82
CA THR A 278 -8.97 16.37 -15.57
C THR A 278 -9.76 17.02 -16.72
N ASN A 279 -11.08 16.99 -16.63
CA ASN A 279 -11.94 17.75 -17.54
C ASN A 279 -11.83 19.28 -17.39
N VAL A 280 -11.10 19.76 -16.39
CA VAL A 280 -10.89 21.21 -16.14
C VAL A 280 -9.45 21.56 -16.54
N GLU A 281 -9.33 22.43 -17.55
CA GLU A 281 -8.02 22.88 -18.03
C GLU A 281 -7.16 23.47 -16.92
N GLY A 282 -5.91 22.98 -16.79
CA GLY A 282 -4.96 23.38 -15.76
C GLY A 282 -5.09 22.65 -14.43
N VAL A 283 -6.06 21.69 -14.31
CA VAL A 283 -6.20 20.82 -13.15
C VAL A 283 -5.76 19.41 -13.50
N TYR A 284 -4.84 18.87 -12.70
CA TYR A 284 -4.26 17.53 -12.84
C TYR A 284 -4.55 16.70 -11.57
N ALA A 285 -4.63 15.37 -11.70
CA ALA A 285 -4.70 14.48 -10.54
C ALA A 285 -3.74 13.31 -10.72
N VAL A 286 -2.85 13.12 -9.73
CA VAL A 286 -1.78 12.11 -9.76
C VAL A 286 -1.77 11.25 -8.50
N GLY A 287 -1.38 10.00 -8.65
CA GLY A 287 -1.35 9.02 -7.56
C GLY A 287 -2.74 8.48 -7.21
N ASP A 288 -2.86 7.91 -6.02
CA ASP A 288 -4.03 7.15 -5.59
C ASP A 288 -5.37 7.90 -5.69
N CYS A 289 -5.35 9.24 -5.73
CA CYS A 289 -6.58 10.05 -5.83
C CYS A 289 -7.32 9.89 -7.17
N ASN A 290 -6.63 9.42 -8.23
CA ASN A 290 -7.27 9.08 -9.51
C ASN A 290 -7.78 7.63 -9.56
N GLY A 291 -7.42 6.79 -8.59
CA GLY A 291 -7.91 5.42 -8.43
C GLY A 291 -7.50 4.44 -9.52
N LYS A 292 -6.52 4.77 -10.38
CA LYS A 292 -6.09 3.89 -11.49
C LYS A 292 -5.19 2.75 -10.99
N LEU A 293 -4.03 3.06 -10.40
CA LEU A 293 -3.11 2.07 -9.84
C LEU A 293 -2.43 2.64 -8.59
N MET A 294 -2.87 2.20 -7.41
CA MET A 294 -2.47 2.76 -6.12
C MET A 294 -1.10 2.22 -5.66
N LEU A 295 -0.03 2.60 -6.39
CA LEU A 295 1.35 2.28 -6.07
C LEU A 295 2.20 3.56 -6.04
N ALA A 296 3.14 3.64 -5.11
CA ALA A 296 3.96 4.83 -4.93
C ALA A 296 4.77 5.19 -6.19
N HIS A 297 5.39 4.20 -6.84
CA HIS A 297 6.16 4.43 -8.07
C HIS A 297 5.27 4.76 -9.27
N THR A 298 4.02 4.32 -9.30
CA THR A 298 3.02 4.80 -10.27
C THR A 298 2.80 6.30 -10.10
N ALA A 299 2.59 6.78 -8.86
CA ALA A 299 2.41 8.20 -8.58
C ALA A 299 3.62 9.05 -8.99
N TYR A 300 4.85 8.54 -8.85
CA TYR A 300 6.05 9.20 -9.38
C TYR A 300 5.97 9.35 -10.91
N ARG A 301 5.67 8.27 -11.62
CA ARG A 301 5.56 8.30 -13.09
C ARG A 301 4.42 9.20 -13.56
N GLU A 302 3.28 9.15 -12.91
CA GLU A 302 2.15 10.04 -13.19
C GLU A 302 2.53 11.52 -13.00
N ALA A 303 3.26 11.84 -11.93
CA ALA A 303 3.73 13.20 -11.68
C ALA A 303 4.69 13.69 -12.78
N GLU A 304 5.58 12.82 -13.31
CA GLU A 304 6.45 13.14 -14.43
C GLU A 304 5.65 13.44 -15.69
N VAL A 305 4.67 12.58 -16.03
CA VAL A 305 3.79 12.75 -17.20
C VAL A 305 3.02 14.08 -17.10
N ALA A 306 2.40 14.35 -15.95
CA ALA A 306 1.69 15.59 -15.72
C ALA A 306 2.60 16.83 -15.90
N VAL A 307 3.81 16.81 -15.34
CA VAL A 307 4.79 17.90 -15.46
C VAL A 307 5.27 18.03 -16.91
N ASN A 308 5.52 16.96 -17.63
CA ASN A 308 5.90 16.96 -19.04
C ASN A 308 4.79 17.57 -19.90
N HIS A 309 3.53 17.18 -19.67
CA HIS A 309 2.38 17.79 -20.34
C HIS A 309 2.29 19.30 -20.06
N MET A 310 2.49 19.74 -18.80
CA MET A 310 2.52 21.18 -18.44
C MET A 310 3.59 21.96 -19.20
N ARG A 311 4.66 21.30 -19.66
CA ARG A 311 5.77 21.89 -20.43
C ARG A 311 5.59 21.75 -21.96
N GLY A 312 4.51 21.16 -22.41
CA GLY A 312 4.29 20.84 -23.83
C GLY A 312 5.17 19.69 -24.35
N ILE A 313 5.74 18.88 -23.46
CA ILE A 313 6.50 17.68 -23.83
C ILE A 313 5.52 16.53 -24.00
N LYS A 314 5.60 15.84 -25.14
CA LYS A 314 4.76 14.68 -25.44
C LYS A 314 5.19 13.49 -24.57
N ASP A 315 4.32 13.07 -23.68
CA ASP A 315 4.53 11.95 -22.76
C ASP A 315 3.18 11.37 -22.35
N HIS A 316 3.14 10.09 -21.96
CA HIS A 316 1.95 9.41 -21.45
C HIS A 316 2.35 8.30 -20.47
N ILE A 317 1.41 7.81 -19.68
CA ILE A 317 1.63 6.67 -18.81
C ILE A 317 1.08 5.39 -19.42
N ASP A 318 1.90 4.34 -19.41
CA ASP A 318 1.47 2.97 -19.72
C ASP A 318 1.42 2.17 -18.41
N TYR A 319 0.21 1.88 -17.94
CA TYR A 319 -0.01 1.12 -16.72
C TYR A 319 0.31 -0.37 -16.85
N SER A 320 0.40 -0.90 -18.08
CA SER A 320 0.69 -2.32 -18.33
C SER A 320 2.13 -2.70 -17.95
N ILE A 321 3.05 -1.73 -17.93
CA ILE A 321 4.47 -1.95 -17.62
C ILE A 321 4.86 -1.53 -16.19
N ILE A 322 3.88 -1.19 -15.34
CA ILE A 322 4.15 -0.83 -13.95
C ILE A 322 4.30 -2.11 -13.11
N PRO A 323 5.49 -2.37 -12.52
CA PRO A 323 5.70 -3.56 -11.72
C PRO A 323 4.98 -3.47 -10.37
N SER A 324 4.63 -4.61 -9.80
CA SER A 324 4.18 -4.72 -8.41
C SER A 324 4.99 -5.76 -7.64
N VAL A 325 5.14 -5.55 -6.33
CA VAL A 325 5.94 -6.42 -5.46
C VAL A 325 5.20 -6.65 -4.14
N ILE A 326 5.23 -7.89 -3.65
CA ILE A 326 4.84 -8.28 -2.30
C ILE A 326 6.11 -8.64 -1.54
N TYR A 327 6.44 -7.92 -0.48
CA TYR A 327 7.72 -8.03 0.24
C TYR A 327 7.67 -9.01 1.43
N THR A 328 6.84 -10.02 1.33
CA THR A 328 6.80 -11.12 2.31
C THR A 328 7.99 -12.07 2.14
N THR A 329 8.04 -13.14 2.91
CA THR A 329 8.96 -14.24 2.68
C THR A 329 8.16 -15.48 2.27
N PRO A 330 8.26 -15.93 1.00
CA PRO A 330 9.06 -15.37 -0.10
C PRO A 330 8.52 -14.03 -0.65
N GLU A 331 9.39 -13.29 -1.34
CA GLU A 331 9.00 -12.12 -2.11
C GLU A 331 8.37 -12.54 -3.45
N VAL A 332 7.42 -11.72 -3.93
CA VAL A 332 6.79 -11.90 -5.25
C VAL A 332 6.88 -10.60 -6.02
N ALA A 333 7.32 -10.66 -7.26
CA ALA A 333 7.32 -9.53 -8.18
C ALA A 333 6.62 -9.91 -9.49
N CYS A 334 5.83 -9.00 -10.03
CA CYS A 334 5.17 -9.18 -11.32
C CYS A 334 5.07 -7.86 -12.08
N VAL A 335 5.02 -7.97 -13.42
CA VAL A 335 4.76 -6.87 -14.34
C VAL A 335 4.03 -7.43 -15.56
N GLY A 336 3.11 -6.65 -16.13
CA GLY A 336 2.33 -7.08 -17.29
C GLY A 336 1.14 -7.99 -16.93
N GLU A 337 0.75 -8.80 -17.88
CA GLU A 337 -0.44 -9.65 -17.79
C GLU A 337 -0.17 -10.96 -17.04
N THR A 338 -1.21 -11.47 -16.38
CA THR A 338 -1.28 -12.87 -15.95
C THR A 338 -1.89 -13.70 -17.09
N GLU A 339 -1.79 -15.03 -17.03
CA GLU A 339 -2.47 -15.90 -18.00
C GLU A 339 -3.98 -15.63 -18.07
N GLN A 340 -4.59 -15.37 -16.89
CA GLN A 340 -6.02 -15.09 -16.82
C GLN A 340 -6.36 -13.73 -17.45
N SER A 341 -5.64 -12.67 -17.09
CA SER A 341 -5.90 -11.35 -17.65
C SER A 341 -5.62 -11.28 -19.15
N ALA A 342 -4.63 -12.02 -19.65
CA ALA A 342 -4.37 -12.16 -21.09
C ALA A 342 -5.54 -12.84 -21.81
N LYS A 343 -6.07 -13.93 -21.25
CA LYS A 343 -7.27 -14.61 -21.78
C LYS A 343 -8.50 -13.70 -21.78
N ASP A 344 -8.74 -12.97 -20.70
CA ASP A 344 -9.86 -12.06 -20.58
C ASP A 344 -9.81 -10.91 -21.61
N LYS A 345 -8.59 -10.53 -22.03
CA LYS A 345 -8.33 -9.55 -23.10
C LYS A 345 -8.31 -10.16 -24.50
N GLY A 346 -8.47 -11.48 -24.63
CA GLY A 346 -8.41 -12.19 -25.92
C GLY A 346 -7.02 -12.21 -26.57
N LEU A 347 -5.96 -12.07 -25.75
CA LEU A 347 -4.57 -12.13 -26.24
C LEU A 347 -4.17 -13.59 -26.47
N ASP A 348 -3.58 -13.88 -27.65
CA ASP A 348 -2.94 -15.16 -27.93
C ASP A 348 -1.53 -15.16 -27.35
N VAL A 349 -1.32 -15.93 -26.30
CA VAL A 349 -0.07 -15.91 -25.52
C VAL A 349 0.49 -17.31 -25.34
N LYS A 350 1.81 -17.39 -25.25
CA LYS A 350 2.52 -18.59 -24.81
C LYS A 350 3.08 -18.38 -23.42
N VAL A 351 3.19 -19.47 -22.66
CA VAL A 351 3.65 -19.46 -21.27
C VAL A 351 4.84 -20.38 -21.11
N VAL A 352 5.89 -19.86 -20.50
CA VAL A 352 7.08 -20.63 -20.08
C VAL A 352 7.28 -20.45 -18.59
N LYS A 353 7.57 -21.56 -17.91
CA LYS A 353 7.89 -21.60 -16.48
C LYS A 353 9.30 -22.10 -16.28
N ALA A 354 10.10 -21.35 -15.54
CA ALA A 354 11.44 -21.73 -15.12
C ALA A 354 11.43 -21.89 -13.58
N PRO A 355 11.72 -23.09 -13.05
CA PRO A 355 11.79 -23.27 -11.60
C PRO A 355 12.98 -22.47 -11.04
N MET A 356 12.81 -21.83 -9.89
CA MET A 356 13.88 -21.07 -9.23
C MET A 356 15.07 -21.97 -8.83
N MET A 357 14.83 -23.26 -8.64
CA MET A 357 15.89 -24.27 -8.43
C MET A 357 16.87 -24.41 -9.61
N ALA A 358 16.54 -23.85 -10.79
CA ALA A 358 17.49 -23.75 -11.90
C ALA A 358 18.50 -22.58 -11.72
N SER A 359 18.29 -21.69 -10.76
CA SER A 359 19.18 -20.58 -10.43
C SER A 359 20.17 -21.00 -9.33
N GLY A 360 21.48 -20.99 -9.62
CA GLY A 360 22.52 -21.29 -8.63
C GLY A 360 22.45 -20.35 -7.41
N ARG A 361 22.12 -19.07 -7.63
CA ARG A 361 21.93 -18.09 -6.54
C ARG A 361 20.76 -18.48 -5.64
N PHE A 362 19.64 -18.85 -6.22
CA PHE A 362 18.47 -19.27 -5.44
C PHE A 362 18.76 -20.51 -4.60
N VAL A 363 19.42 -21.52 -5.19
CA VAL A 363 19.81 -22.77 -4.49
C VAL A 363 20.78 -22.49 -3.37
N ALA A 364 21.75 -21.60 -3.58
CA ALA A 364 22.72 -21.23 -2.53
C ALA A 364 22.06 -20.58 -1.29
N GLU A 365 20.97 -19.85 -1.50
CA GLU A 365 20.23 -19.17 -0.43
C GLU A 365 19.05 -20.00 0.10
N ASN A 366 18.49 -20.90 -0.72
CA ASN A 366 17.23 -21.61 -0.45
C ASN A 366 17.32 -23.08 -0.87
N LEU A 367 18.16 -23.87 -0.21
CA LEU A 367 18.43 -25.27 -0.59
C LEU A 367 17.18 -26.15 -0.77
N LYS A 368 16.08 -25.83 -0.08
CA LYS A 368 14.78 -26.50 -0.15
C LYS A 368 13.65 -25.55 -0.53
N GLY A 369 13.99 -24.43 -1.15
CA GLY A 369 13.03 -23.40 -1.54
C GLY A 369 12.09 -23.87 -2.66
N ASP A 370 10.93 -23.23 -2.74
CA ASP A 370 9.94 -23.43 -3.79
C ASP A 370 9.73 -22.09 -4.49
N GLY A 371 9.54 -22.10 -5.79
CA GLY A 371 9.28 -20.91 -6.58
C GLY A 371 9.59 -21.10 -8.06
N PHE A 372 9.05 -20.21 -8.88
CA PHE A 372 9.32 -20.19 -10.31
C PHE A 372 9.23 -18.77 -10.87
N CYS A 373 9.81 -18.58 -12.02
CA CYS A 373 9.59 -17.44 -12.89
C CYS A 373 8.62 -17.86 -14.01
N LYS A 374 7.51 -17.15 -14.19
CA LYS A 374 6.55 -17.34 -15.27
C LYS A 374 6.73 -16.20 -16.27
N LEU A 375 6.98 -16.55 -17.53
CA LEU A 375 7.02 -15.65 -18.65
C LEU A 375 5.79 -15.88 -19.54
N ILE A 376 5.11 -14.79 -19.89
CA ILE A 376 3.95 -14.75 -20.78
C ILE A 376 4.33 -13.84 -21.95
N TYR A 377 4.26 -14.35 -23.21
CA TYR A 377 4.71 -13.64 -24.41
C TYR A 377 3.90 -14.01 -25.64
#